data_d3f99ed6b6a14b46ddacd8c8fa71f1fa
#
_entry.id   d3f99ed6b6a14b46ddacd8c8fa71f1fa
#
_cell.length_a   1.000
_cell.length_b   1.000
_cell.length_c   1.000
_cell.angle_alpha   90.00
_cell.angle_beta   90.00
_cell.angle_gamma   90.00
#
_symmetry.space_group_name_H-M   'P 1'
#
loop_
_entity.id
_entity.type
_entity.pdbx_description
1 polymer ?
#
loop_
_entity_poly.entity_id
_entity_poly.type
_entity_poly.pdbx_seq_one_letter_code
_entity_poly.pdbx_strand_id
1 'polypeptide(L)'
;EPIQLPTGKSTLRAIAVAANGKISYEMNVTYDVEGNLKKMFTSDDAFKNLTLYKTGYTTFTKAWGTPTSYETLPEDEWYSPDMESYEAVYDWGTARFCVKKTGSTPVLYALDTTNAKMTGPRSTKVGMSSEEVLGKFRDLGQAALDKEGNRLLYNYNSANTQFGTYRSNGDGTFAIHYYDPVDDKATIFVELSYYLDASGNVERIVWQRYLAET
;
A
#
# COMPACT_ATOMS: atom_id res chain seq x y z
N GLU A 1 18.28 -8.27 -33.47
CA GLU A 1 17.72 -8.77 -32.21
C GLU A 1 16.41 -8.04 -31.89
N PRO A 2 15.42 -8.71 -31.32
CA PRO A 2 14.17 -8.05 -30.91
C PRO A 2 14.47 -7.05 -29.78
N ILE A 3 13.87 -5.86 -29.86
CA ILE A 3 13.94 -4.86 -28.79
C ILE A 3 12.93 -5.26 -27.73
N GLN A 4 13.38 -5.51 -26.51
CA GLN A 4 12.51 -5.69 -25.36
C GLN A 4 12.12 -4.32 -24.79
N LEU A 5 10.83 -4.01 -24.82
CA LEU A 5 10.32 -2.79 -24.22
C LEU A 5 9.96 -3.05 -22.74
N PRO A 6 10.34 -2.14 -21.83
CA PRO A 6 9.89 -2.24 -20.45
C PRO A 6 8.36 -2.05 -20.35
N THR A 7 7.79 -2.55 -19.27
CA THR A 7 6.36 -2.35 -18.96
C THR A 7 6.06 -0.85 -18.80
N GLY A 8 4.90 -0.40 -19.30
CA GLY A 8 4.49 0.99 -19.27
C GLY A 8 4.66 1.69 -20.61
N LYS A 9 4.56 3.02 -20.62
CA LYS A 9 4.71 3.83 -21.84
C LYS A 9 6.18 3.95 -22.22
N SER A 10 6.51 3.39 -23.39
CA SER A 10 7.82 3.52 -24.01
C SER A 10 7.67 4.16 -25.36
N THR A 11 8.49 5.18 -25.67
CA THR A 11 8.56 5.77 -27.00
C THR A 11 9.80 5.26 -27.72
N LEU A 12 9.57 4.54 -28.80
CA LEU A 12 10.63 4.13 -29.72
C LEU A 12 10.82 5.23 -30.78
N ARG A 13 12.06 5.70 -30.92
CA ARG A 13 12.44 6.63 -31.97
C ARG A 13 13.39 5.93 -32.93
N ALA A 14 13.13 6.03 -34.21
CA ALA A 14 13.97 5.43 -35.21
C ALA A 14 14.19 6.39 -36.39
N ILE A 15 15.40 6.41 -36.90
CA ILE A 15 15.78 7.06 -38.16
C ILE A 15 16.49 6.04 -39.04
N ALA A 16 16.30 6.14 -40.34
CA ALA A 16 17.08 5.39 -41.32
C ALA A 16 18.15 6.30 -41.93
N VAL A 17 19.37 5.80 -42.05
CA VAL A 17 20.47 6.50 -42.72
C VAL A 17 20.85 5.71 -43.95
N ALA A 18 20.68 6.31 -45.12
CA ALA A 18 21.10 5.69 -46.40
C ALA A 18 22.64 5.72 -46.55
N ALA A 19 23.19 4.84 -47.39
CA ALA A 19 24.60 4.77 -47.64
C ALA A 19 25.25 6.09 -48.17
N ASN A 20 24.42 6.97 -48.76
CA ASN A 20 24.81 8.31 -49.22
C ASN A 20 24.68 9.39 -48.13
N GLY A 21 24.47 9.04 -46.89
CA GLY A 21 24.31 9.95 -45.75
C GLY A 21 22.94 10.63 -45.63
N LYS A 22 21.98 10.37 -46.51
CA LYS A 22 20.61 10.90 -46.37
C LYS A 22 19.92 10.24 -45.20
N ILE A 23 19.26 11.07 -44.36
CA ILE A 23 18.53 10.66 -43.15
C ILE A 23 17.04 10.73 -43.44
N SER A 24 16.30 9.70 -43.03
CA SER A 24 14.82 9.70 -43.07
C SER A 24 14.22 10.66 -42.07
N TYR A 25 12.91 10.90 -42.16
CA TYR A 25 12.15 11.47 -41.06
C TYR A 25 12.24 10.54 -39.85
N GLU A 26 12.26 11.13 -38.65
CA GLU A 26 12.22 10.38 -37.40
C GLU A 26 10.84 9.71 -37.26
N MET A 27 10.85 8.40 -37.06
CA MET A 27 9.67 7.66 -36.70
C MET A 27 9.57 7.64 -35.16
N ASN A 28 8.44 8.12 -34.64
CA ASN A 28 8.11 8.07 -33.23
C ASN A 28 6.91 7.16 -33.02
N VAL A 29 7.08 6.07 -32.30
CA VAL A 29 5.98 5.16 -31.94
C VAL A 29 5.96 4.99 -30.43
N THR A 30 4.84 5.33 -29.83
CA THR A 30 4.61 5.10 -28.41
C THR A 30 3.90 3.78 -28.23
N TYR A 31 4.50 2.91 -27.44
CA TYR A 31 3.93 1.64 -27.01
C TYR A 31 3.51 1.76 -25.55
N ASP A 32 2.31 1.31 -25.26
CA ASP A 32 1.87 1.05 -23.90
C ASP A 32 1.95 -0.46 -23.70
N VAL A 33 3.08 -0.91 -23.13
CA VAL A 33 3.30 -2.34 -22.92
C VAL A 33 2.53 -2.74 -21.66
N GLU A 34 1.31 -3.19 -21.86
CA GLU A 34 0.56 -3.93 -20.86
C GLU A 34 1.24 -5.28 -20.66
N GLY A 35 2.33 -5.28 -19.90
CA GLY A 35 2.91 -6.54 -19.40
C GLY A 35 1.92 -7.22 -18.46
N ASN A 36 2.35 -8.27 -17.76
CA ASN A 36 1.64 -8.84 -16.62
C ASN A 36 1.47 -7.74 -15.55
N LEU A 37 0.50 -6.83 -15.77
CA LEU A 37 0.25 -5.67 -14.93
C LEU A 37 -0.16 -6.21 -13.57
N LYS A 38 0.80 -6.23 -12.67
CA LYS A 38 0.50 -6.46 -11.27
C LYS A 38 -0.61 -5.49 -10.89
N LYS A 39 -1.62 -6.01 -10.25
CA LYS A 39 -2.77 -5.20 -9.87
C LYS A 39 -2.34 -4.15 -8.84
N MET A 40 -2.92 -2.98 -8.91
CA MET A 40 -2.85 -2.00 -7.84
C MET A 40 -3.35 -2.63 -6.53
N PHE A 41 -2.91 -2.11 -5.40
CA PHE A 41 -3.48 -2.46 -4.10
C PHE A 41 -4.97 -2.06 -4.09
N THR A 42 -5.79 -2.91 -3.49
CA THR A 42 -7.22 -2.65 -3.28
C THR A 42 -7.61 -2.96 -1.85
N SER A 43 -8.71 -2.42 -1.40
CA SER A 43 -9.28 -2.67 -0.07
C SER A 43 -9.64 -4.15 0.18
N ASP A 44 -9.72 -4.96 -0.88
CA ASP A 44 -9.89 -6.42 -0.79
C ASP A 44 -8.58 -7.16 -0.46
N ASP A 45 -7.44 -6.50 -0.64
CA ASP A 45 -6.13 -7.04 -0.27
C ASP A 45 -6.01 -7.07 1.26
N ALA A 46 -6.01 -8.25 1.85
CA ALA A 46 -6.10 -8.44 3.29
C ALA A 46 -5.00 -9.36 3.84
N PHE A 47 -4.73 -9.25 5.12
CA PHE A 47 -3.95 -10.25 5.84
C PHE A 47 -4.67 -11.59 5.84
N LYS A 48 -3.90 -12.67 5.83
CA LYS A 48 -4.45 -14.03 5.83
C LYS A 48 -5.35 -14.23 7.07
N ASN A 49 -6.60 -14.60 6.82
CA ASN A 49 -7.64 -14.83 7.84
C ASN A 49 -8.08 -13.58 8.63
N LEU A 50 -7.71 -12.38 8.18
CA LEU A 50 -8.17 -11.13 8.77
C LEU A 50 -8.93 -10.31 7.71
N THR A 51 -9.94 -9.58 8.15
CA THR A 51 -10.68 -8.63 7.30
C THR A 51 -11.04 -7.43 8.14
N LEU A 52 -10.68 -6.22 7.68
CA LEU A 52 -11.07 -4.98 8.35
C LEU A 52 -12.60 -4.89 8.41
N TYR A 53 -13.13 -4.39 9.52
CA TYR A 53 -14.56 -4.24 9.84
C TYR A 53 -15.37 -5.54 9.88
N LYS A 54 -14.70 -6.71 9.88
CA LYS A 54 -15.36 -8.03 10.02
C LYS A 54 -14.70 -8.91 11.07
N THR A 55 -13.38 -8.90 11.18
CA THR A 55 -12.69 -9.72 12.17
C THR A 55 -12.95 -9.18 13.57
N GLY A 56 -13.71 -9.91 14.37
CA GLY A 56 -14.03 -9.54 15.75
C GLY A 56 -12.86 -9.75 16.70
N TYR A 57 -12.81 -8.96 17.79
CA TYR A 57 -11.78 -9.02 18.82
C TYR A 57 -11.54 -10.45 19.36
N THR A 58 -12.61 -11.17 19.71
CA THR A 58 -12.49 -12.56 20.20
C THR A 58 -11.86 -13.51 19.18
N THR A 59 -12.18 -13.35 17.88
CA THR A 59 -11.58 -14.14 16.82
C THR A 59 -10.11 -13.82 16.65
N PHE A 60 -9.77 -12.54 16.74
CA PHE A 60 -8.39 -12.06 16.63
C PHE A 60 -7.53 -12.59 17.79
N THR A 61 -7.98 -12.41 19.04
CA THR A 61 -7.24 -12.86 20.23
C THR A 61 -7.10 -14.38 20.30
N LYS A 62 -8.08 -15.13 19.80
CA LYS A 62 -7.98 -16.58 19.68
C LYS A 62 -6.84 -17.02 18.74
N ALA A 63 -6.57 -16.25 17.69
CA ALA A 63 -5.52 -16.55 16.71
C ALA A 63 -4.13 -16.02 17.12
N TRP A 64 -4.06 -14.86 17.80
CA TRP A 64 -2.84 -14.12 18.04
C TRP A 64 -2.49 -13.94 19.52
N GLY A 65 -3.28 -14.52 20.40
CA GLY A 65 -3.08 -14.49 21.86
C GLY A 65 -3.76 -13.31 22.55
N THR A 66 -3.61 -13.29 23.86
CA THR A 66 -4.10 -12.20 24.72
C THR A 66 -3.16 -11.01 24.63
N PRO A 67 -3.65 -9.78 24.42
CA PRO A 67 -2.80 -8.60 24.45
C PRO A 67 -2.27 -8.31 25.85
N THR A 68 -1.18 -7.54 25.93
CA THR A 68 -0.60 -7.06 27.20
C THR A 68 -1.46 -5.94 27.82
N SER A 69 -2.14 -5.15 26.97
CA SER A 69 -3.19 -4.22 27.39
C SER A 69 -4.30 -4.17 26.37
N TYR A 70 -5.51 -3.82 26.84
CA TYR A 70 -6.67 -3.55 26.00
C TYR A 70 -7.43 -2.37 26.58
N GLU A 71 -7.33 -1.22 25.96
CA GLU A 71 -7.80 0.04 26.49
C GLU A 71 -8.69 0.78 25.48
N THR A 72 -9.63 1.55 25.98
CA THR A 72 -10.43 2.45 25.15
C THR A 72 -9.55 3.61 24.70
N LEU A 73 -9.53 3.87 23.41
CA LEU A 73 -8.91 5.08 22.89
C LEU A 73 -9.83 6.28 23.17
N PRO A 74 -9.25 7.45 23.52
CA PRO A 74 -10.02 8.69 23.58
C PRO A 74 -10.75 8.88 22.24
N GLU A 75 -11.86 9.65 22.24
CA GLU A 75 -12.59 9.98 21.01
C GLU A 75 -11.58 10.52 20.01
N ASP A 76 -11.21 9.64 19.09
CA ASP A 76 -10.11 9.87 18.20
C ASP A 76 -10.61 10.65 17.00
N GLU A 77 -9.80 11.58 16.53
CA GLU A 77 -10.02 12.40 15.33
C GLU A 77 -10.33 11.56 14.08
N TRP A 78 -10.04 10.27 14.12
CA TRP A 78 -10.16 9.29 13.04
C TRP A 78 -11.51 8.59 12.94
N TYR A 79 -12.44 8.86 13.87
CA TYR A 79 -13.66 8.07 13.96
C TYR A 79 -14.95 8.88 14.10
N SER A 80 -16.01 8.31 13.52
CA SER A 80 -17.38 8.80 13.68
C SER A 80 -17.74 8.92 15.16
N PRO A 81 -18.43 10.00 15.60
CA PRO A 81 -18.90 10.18 16.97
C PRO A 81 -19.76 9.02 17.52
N ASP A 82 -20.27 8.18 16.61
CA ASP A 82 -21.11 7.01 16.95
C ASP A 82 -20.29 5.73 17.24
N MET A 83 -18.97 5.80 17.18
CA MET A 83 -18.07 4.66 17.37
C MET A 83 -17.27 4.81 18.66
N GLU A 84 -16.98 3.68 19.29
CA GLU A 84 -15.94 3.55 20.32
C GLU A 84 -14.77 2.77 19.73
N SER A 85 -13.55 3.20 20.06
CA SER A 85 -12.32 2.57 19.57
C SER A 85 -11.53 2.01 20.74
N TYR A 86 -10.86 0.89 20.50
CA TYR A 86 -10.04 0.18 21.47
C TYR A 86 -8.70 -0.17 20.85
N GLU A 87 -7.64 -0.09 21.63
CA GLU A 87 -6.32 -0.57 21.26
C GLU A 87 -5.91 -1.78 22.07
N ALA A 88 -5.51 -2.83 21.39
CA ALA A 88 -4.92 -4.02 21.96
C ALA A 88 -3.41 -3.99 21.68
N VAL A 89 -2.59 -3.93 22.71
CA VAL A 89 -1.13 -3.90 22.62
C VAL A 89 -0.58 -5.31 22.77
N TYR A 90 0.37 -5.67 21.92
CA TYR A 90 1.09 -6.94 21.91
C TYR A 90 2.59 -6.67 21.86
N ASP A 91 3.42 -7.66 22.19
CA ASP A 91 4.88 -7.54 22.07
C ASP A 91 5.37 -7.25 20.65
N TRP A 92 4.54 -7.55 19.66
CA TRP A 92 4.83 -7.39 18.24
C TRP A 92 4.10 -6.21 17.57
N GLY A 93 3.40 -5.37 18.31
CA GLY A 93 2.69 -4.22 17.78
C GLY A 93 1.31 -4.02 18.35
N THR A 94 0.40 -3.40 17.58
CA THR A 94 -0.94 -3.06 18.05
C THR A 94 -2.02 -3.51 17.06
N ALA A 95 -3.20 -3.83 17.61
CA ALA A 95 -4.41 -4.04 16.83
C ALA A 95 -5.52 -3.14 17.38
N ARG A 96 -6.16 -2.36 16.50
CA ARG A 96 -7.23 -1.44 16.90
C ARG A 96 -8.57 -1.96 16.44
N PHE A 97 -9.53 -1.86 17.33
CA PHE A 97 -10.90 -2.33 17.15
C PHE A 97 -11.89 -1.20 17.36
N CYS A 98 -12.98 -1.23 16.63
CA CYS A 98 -14.06 -0.28 16.81
C CYS A 98 -15.41 -0.99 16.93
N VAL A 99 -16.33 -0.35 17.61
CA VAL A 99 -17.72 -0.80 17.75
C VAL A 99 -18.65 0.40 17.70
N LYS A 100 -19.83 0.25 17.08
CA LYS A 100 -20.88 1.27 17.23
C LYS A 100 -21.29 1.37 18.70
N LYS A 101 -21.52 2.57 19.23
CA LYS A 101 -21.97 2.80 20.61
C LYS A 101 -23.22 1.99 20.98
N THR A 102 -24.00 1.58 19.97
CA THR A 102 -25.17 0.69 20.12
C THR A 102 -24.88 -0.78 19.86
N GLY A 103 -23.62 -1.11 19.54
CA GLY A 103 -23.17 -2.46 19.18
C GLY A 103 -22.51 -3.18 20.36
N SER A 104 -22.22 -4.47 20.19
CA SER A 104 -21.63 -5.30 21.24
C SER A 104 -20.32 -5.99 20.87
N THR A 105 -19.93 -5.95 19.60
CA THR A 105 -18.77 -6.72 19.12
C THR A 105 -17.77 -5.81 18.44
N PRO A 106 -16.62 -5.49 19.08
CA PRO A 106 -15.55 -4.74 18.46
C PRO A 106 -14.95 -5.51 17.27
N VAL A 107 -14.74 -4.81 16.17
CA VAL A 107 -14.16 -5.35 14.92
C VAL A 107 -12.86 -4.62 14.57
N LEU A 108 -11.91 -5.36 14.02
CA LEU A 108 -10.59 -4.85 13.62
C LEU A 108 -10.73 -3.76 12.56
N TYR A 109 -10.05 -2.63 12.76
CA TYR A 109 -9.94 -1.56 11.76
C TYR A 109 -8.51 -1.13 11.45
N ALA A 110 -7.56 -1.44 12.35
CA ALA A 110 -6.16 -1.17 12.11
C ALA A 110 -5.28 -2.27 12.74
N LEU A 111 -4.18 -2.56 12.07
CA LEU A 111 -3.15 -3.49 12.49
C LEU A 111 -1.79 -2.86 12.22
N ASP A 112 -0.96 -2.77 13.23
CA ASP A 112 0.45 -2.39 13.15
C ASP A 112 1.28 -3.55 13.70
N THR A 113 2.14 -4.15 12.88
CA THR A 113 2.80 -5.39 13.27
C THR A 113 4.25 -5.49 12.82
N THR A 114 5.08 -6.00 13.70
CA THR A 114 6.45 -6.47 13.44
C THR A 114 6.54 -8.01 13.40
N ASN A 115 5.40 -8.70 13.45
CA ASN A 115 5.34 -10.16 13.55
C ASN A 115 5.53 -10.85 12.19
N ALA A 116 6.71 -11.43 11.97
CA ALA A 116 7.04 -12.16 10.75
C ALA A 116 6.17 -13.43 10.49
N LYS A 117 5.40 -13.91 11.48
CA LYS A 117 4.47 -15.03 11.32
C LYS A 117 3.15 -14.59 10.67
N MET A 118 2.81 -13.30 10.73
CA MET A 118 1.64 -12.77 10.06
C MET A 118 1.89 -12.70 8.55
N THR A 119 0.95 -13.23 7.79
CA THR A 119 1.00 -13.15 6.33
C THR A 119 0.11 -12.02 5.87
N GLY A 120 0.73 -10.96 5.38
CA GLY A 120 0.06 -9.78 4.85
C GLY A 120 -0.52 -9.99 3.45
N PRO A 121 -1.09 -8.93 2.87
CA PRO A 121 -1.65 -8.93 1.53
C PRO A 121 -0.66 -9.50 0.49
N ARG A 122 -1.18 -10.31 -0.43
CA ARG A 122 -0.38 -10.98 -1.49
C ARG A 122 0.84 -11.74 -0.98
N SER A 123 0.72 -12.30 0.23
CA SER A 123 1.78 -13.08 0.88
C SER A 123 3.01 -12.25 1.28
N THR A 124 2.87 -10.96 1.47
CA THR A 124 3.93 -10.12 2.04
C THR A 124 4.14 -10.42 3.52
N LYS A 125 5.34 -10.15 4.04
CA LYS A 125 5.70 -10.40 5.44
C LYS A 125 6.79 -9.43 5.91
N VAL A 126 6.88 -9.25 7.20
CA VAL A 126 8.07 -8.68 7.85
C VAL A 126 9.29 -9.54 7.50
N GLY A 127 10.40 -8.89 7.20
CA GLY A 127 11.65 -9.49 6.74
C GLY A 127 11.80 -9.62 5.21
N MET A 128 10.77 -9.36 4.42
CA MET A 128 10.90 -9.30 2.96
C MET A 128 11.67 -8.05 2.53
N SER A 129 12.44 -8.15 1.44
CA SER A 129 13.06 -6.97 0.84
C SER A 129 12.03 -6.04 0.19
N SER A 130 12.37 -4.77 0.06
CA SER A 130 11.54 -3.80 -0.65
C SER A 130 11.24 -4.22 -2.10
N GLU A 131 12.20 -4.85 -2.78
CA GLU A 131 12.03 -5.36 -4.15
C GLU A 131 10.98 -6.48 -4.20
N GLU A 132 10.99 -7.40 -3.23
CA GLU A 132 9.99 -8.46 -3.13
C GLU A 132 8.59 -7.90 -2.91
N VAL A 133 8.44 -6.85 -2.06
CA VAL A 133 7.17 -6.16 -1.83
C VAL A 133 6.71 -5.44 -3.10
N LEU A 134 7.56 -4.60 -3.69
CA LEU A 134 7.27 -3.91 -4.97
C LEU A 134 6.92 -4.91 -6.06
N GLY A 135 7.58 -6.08 -6.01
CA GLY A 135 7.29 -7.21 -6.86
C GLY A 135 5.86 -7.76 -6.75
N LYS A 136 5.07 -7.44 -5.74
CA LYS A 136 3.67 -7.93 -5.54
C LYS A 136 2.61 -6.96 -6.06
N PHE A 137 2.94 -5.69 -6.20
CA PHE A 137 2.01 -4.63 -6.58
C PHE A 137 2.44 -3.95 -7.88
N ARG A 138 1.55 -3.13 -8.45
CA ARG A 138 1.85 -2.33 -9.63
C ARG A 138 2.95 -1.33 -9.30
N ASP A 139 3.89 -1.17 -10.22
CA ASP A 139 4.98 -0.21 -10.16
C ASP A 139 5.22 0.34 -11.56
N LEU A 140 5.13 1.66 -11.73
CA LEU A 140 5.37 2.39 -12.99
C LEU A 140 6.86 2.64 -13.27
N GLY A 141 7.74 2.24 -12.33
CA GLY A 141 9.17 2.45 -12.43
C GLY A 141 9.65 3.78 -11.86
N GLN A 142 10.96 4.00 -11.92
CA GLN A 142 11.61 5.10 -11.19
C GLN A 142 11.39 6.51 -11.78
N ALA A 143 10.84 6.62 -12.98
CA ALA A 143 10.67 7.91 -13.65
C ALA A 143 9.45 8.72 -13.17
N ALA A 144 8.54 8.08 -12.44
CA ALA A 144 7.35 8.76 -11.93
C ALA A 144 7.60 9.30 -10.52
N LEU A 145 7.46 10.62 -10.34
CA LEU A 145 7.57 11.27 -9.03
C LEU A 145 6.23 11.95 -8.69
N ASP A 146 5.93 12.03 -7.40
CA ASP A 146 4.86 12.86 -6.87
C ASP A 146 5.29 14.33 -6.74
N LYS A 147 4.40 15.18 -6.23
CA LYS A 147 4.66 16.63 -6.06
C LYS A 147 5.78 16.92 -5.05
N GLU A 148 6.04 15.97 -4.16
CA GLU A 148 7.04 16.08 -3.08
C GLU A 148 8.37 15.47 -3.48
N GLY A 149 8.47 14.91 -4.69
CA GLY A 149 9.67 14.26 -5.21
C GLY A 149 9.84 12.81 -4.78
N ASN A 150 8.83 12.20 -4.15
CA ASN A 150 8.85 10.78 -3.84
C ASN A 150 8.54 9.95 -5.10
N ARG A 151 9.05 8.72 -5.15
CA ARG A 151 8.75 7.81 -6.23
C ARG A 151 7.27 7.41 -6.19
N LEU A 152 6.57 7.72 -7.28
CA LEU A 152 5.18 7.30 -7.47
C LEU A 152 5.16 5.90 -8.08
N LEU A 153 4.61 4.93 -7.38
CA LEU A 153 4.47 3.55 -7.87
C LEU A 153 3.33 3.44 -8.87
N TYR A 154 2.22 4.10 -8.58
CA TYR A 154 1.10 4.32 -9.50
C TYR A 154 0.18 5.42 -8.97
N ASN A 155 -0.55 6.03 -9.89
CA ASN A 155 -1.66 6.92 -9.58
C ASN A 155 -2.75 6.66 -10.61
N TYR A 156 -3.91 6.26 -10.17
CA TYR A 156 -4.97 5.84 -11.09
C TYR A 156 -5.80 7.01 -11.61
N ASN A 157 -5.86 8.12 -10.89
CA ASN A 157 -6.67 9.25 -11.34
C ASN A 157 -6.34 10.53 -10.56
N SER A 158 -6.31 11.67 -11.25
CA SER A 158 -6.15 12.99 -10.62
C SER A 158 -7.32 13.41 -9.70
N ALA A 159 -8.44 12.72 -9.77
CA ALA A 159 -9.63 12.98 -8.95
C ALA A 159 -9.90 11.90 -7.93
N ASN A 160 -9.20 10.75 -7.99
CA ASN A 160 -9.46 9.61 -7.12
C ASN A 160 -8.15 8.85 -6.89
N THR A 161 -7.63 9.01 -6.00
CA THR A 161 -6.63 8.82 -4.99
C THR A 161 -6.30 7.37 -4.65
N GLN A 162 -6.54 6.40 -5.55
CA GLN A 162 -5.89 5.12 -5.49
C GLN A 162 -4.45 5.31 -5.96
N PHE A 163 -3.50 5.27 -5.05
CA PHE A 163 -2.09 5.50 -5.38
C PHE A 163 -1.15 4.65 -4.54
N GLY A 164 0.09 4.54 -5.01
CA GLY A 164 1.18 3.93 -4.28
C GLY A 164 2.42 4.80 -4.36
N THR A 165 3.15 4.93 -3.26
CA THR A 165 4.40 5.71 -3.18
C THR A 165 5.51 4.93 -2.49
N TYR A 166 6.74 5.25 -2.85
CA TYR A 166 7.96 4.85 -2.16
C TYR A 166 8.68 6.13 -1.74
N ARG A 167 8.80 6.38 -0.45
CA ARG A 167 9.34 7.64 0.07
C ARG A 167 10.38 7.43 1.16
N SER A 168 11.26 8.43 1.31
CA SER A 168 12.19 8.51 2.43
C SER A 168 11.47 9.05 3.68
N ASN A 169 11.82 8.50 4.84
CA ASN A 169 11.34 8.98 6.14
C ASN A 169 12.22 10.14 6.69
N GLY A 170 13.28 10.52 5.97
CA GLY A 170 14.18 11.61 6.37
C GLY A 170 15.30 11.19 7.34
N ASP A 171 15.25 10.00 7.90
CA ASP A 171 16.26 9.43 8.82
C ASP A 171 17.17 8.39 8.14
N GLY A 172 17.09 8.27 6.81
CA GLY A 172 17.80 7.28 6.01
C GLY A 172 17.03 5.98 5.81
N THR A 173 15.85 5.84 6.41
CA THR A 173 14.94 4.74 6.16
C THR A 173 13.89 5.10 5.10
N PHE A 174 13.17 4.11 4.61
CA PHE A 174 12.17 4.28 3.57
C PHE A 174 10.86 3.59 3.95
N ALA A 175 9.79 3.99 3.29
CA ALA A 175 8.50 3.34 3.40
C ALA A 175 7.82 3.20 2.03
N ILE A 176 7.04 2.13 1.91
CA ILE A 176 6.17 1.87 0.75
C ILE A 176 4.75 2.03 1.25
N HIS A 177 3.98 2.91 0.62
CA HIS A 177 2.59 3.15 1.00
C HIS A 177 1.68 2.86 -0.18
N TYR A 178 0.56 2.19 0.08
CA TYR A 178 -0.53 1.95 -0.84
C TYR A 178 -1.84 2.42 -0.24
N TYR A 179 -2.64 3.10 -1.04
CA TYR A 179 -3.92 3.69 -0.64
C TYR A 179 -5.00 3.30 -1.63
N ASP A 180 -6.17 2.89 -1.11
CA ASP A 180 -7.37 2.60 -1.89
C ASP A 180 -8.59 3.29 -1.25
N PRO A 181 -9.26 4.22 -1.95
CA PRO A 181 -10.50 4.80 -1.46
C PRO A 181 -11.61 3.74 -1.47
N VAL A 182 -12.38 3.70 -0.40
CA VAL A 182 -13.48 2.72 -0.24
C VAL A 182 -14.86 3.36 -0.39
N ASP A 183 -14.91 4.66 -0.65
CA ASP A 183 -16.12 5.41 -0.96
C ASP A 183 -15.92 6.31 -2.18
N ASP A 184 -17.01 6.62 -2.88
CA ASP A 184 -17.00 7.42 -4.11
C ASP A 184 -16.49 8.87 -3.90
N LYS A 185 -16.49 9.34 -2.66
CA LYS A 185 -16.03 10.69 -2.29
C LYS A 185 -14.57 10.73 -1.90
N ALA A 186 -13.92 9.57 -1.83
CA ALA A 186 -12.55 9.42 -1.34
C ALA A 186 -12.33 10.06 0.04
N THR A 187 -13.32 9.90 0.93
CA THR A 187 -13.24 10.35 2.32
C THR A 187 -12.77 9.24 3.25
N ILE A 188 -12.85 8.00 2.81
CA ILE A 188 -12.43 6.83 3.58
C ILE A 188 -11.44 6.03 2.74
N PHE A 189 -10.32 5.69 3.34
CA PHE A 189 -9.24 4.93 2.70
C PHE A 189 -8.91 3.66 3.46
N VAL A 190 -8.46 2.64 2.71
CA VAL A 190 -7.63 1.58 3.25
C VAL A 190 -6.17 1.88 2.87
N GLU A 191 -5.32 1.89 3.86
CA GLU A 191 -3.88 2.05 3.72
C GLU A 191 -3.18 0.72 4.02
N LEU A 192 -2.15 0.43 3.24
CA LEU A 192 -1.18 -0.63 3.50
C LEU A 192 0.22 -0.02 3.38
N SER A 193 0.94 0.00 4.48
CA SER A 193 2.27 0.61 4.56
C SER A 193 3.31 -0.39 5.05
N TYR A 194 4.45 -0.40 4.38
CA TYR A 194 5.62 -1.18 4.74
C TYR A 194 6.75 -0.22 5.12
N TYR A 195 7.18 -0.27 6.36
CA TYR A 195 8.33 0.46 6.85
C TYR A 195 9.57 -0.42 6.73
N LEU A 196 10.62 0.16 6.17
CA LEU A 196 11.86 -0.55 5.82
C LEU A 196 12.97 -0.16 6.78
N ASP A 197 13.75 -1.14 7.19
CA ASP A 197 15.01 -0.93 7.91
C ASP A 197 16.09 -0.31 6.99
N ALA A 198 17.23 0.03 7.56
CA ALA A 198 18.35 0.60 6.82
C ALA A 198 18.92 -0.33 5.72
N SER A 199 18.62 -1.62 5.77
CA SER A 199 19.01 -2.62 4.76
C SER A 199 17.96 -2.78 3.65
N GLY A 200 16.83 -2.07 3.76
CA GLY A 200 15.72 -2.14 2.81
C GLY A 200 14.79 -3.33 3.00
N ASN A 201 14.81 -3.97 4.17
CA ASN A 201 13.88 -5.04 4.51
C ASN A 201 12.71 -4.50 5.32
N VAL A 202 11.54 -5.09 5.14
CA VAL A 202 10.33 -4.75 5.90
C VAL A 202 10.54 -5.08 7.38
N GLU A 203 10.54 -4.08 8.24
CA GLU A 203 10.59 -4.23 9.69
C GLU A 203 9.21 -4.15 10.34
N ARG A 204 8.28 -3.43 9.70
CA ARG A 204 6.93 -3.19 10.22
C ARG A 204 5.92 -3.04 9.09
N ILE A 205 4.71 -3.54 9.31
CA ILE A 205 3.58 -3.41 8.38
C ILE A 205 2.42 -2.75 9.11
N VAL A 206 1.88 -1.68 8.52
CA VAL A 206 0.64 -1.03 8.97
C VAL A 206 -0.44 -1.27 7.94
N TRP A 207 -1.61 -1.72 8.39
CA TRP A 207 -2.78 -1.94 7.56
C TRP A 207 -4.01 -1.42 8.29
N GLN A 208 -4.63 -0.39 7.73
CA GLN A 208 -5.68 0.32 8.43
C GLN A 208 -6.72 0.92 7.49
N ARG A 209 -7.88 1.21 8.05
CA ARG A 209 -8.89 2.04 7.42
C ARG A 209 -9.08 3.31 8.23
N TYR A 210 -9.07 4.45 7.57
CA TYR A 210 -9.18 5.76 8.21
C TYR A 210 -10.00 6.76 7.38
N LEU A 211 -10.43 7.86 8.01
CA LEU A 211 -11.00 9.00 7.31
C LEU A 211 -9.87 9.91 6.81
N ALA A 212 -9.96 10.36 5.57
CA ALA A 212 -9.04 11.38 5.06
C ALA A 212 -9.29 12.71 5.79
N GLU A 213 -8.22 13.38 6.14
CA GLU A 213 -8.31 14.78 6.57
C GLU A 213 -8.86 15.63 5.43
N THR A 214 -9.89 16.43 5.70
CA THR A 214 -10.54 17.33 4.73
C THR A 214 -9.85 18.68 4.67
#